data_f378c84fa34ca378ff49af26c64e3c2e
#
_entry.id   f378c84fa34ca378ff49af26c64e3c2e
#
_cell.length_a   1.000
_cell.length_b   1.000
_cell.length_c   1.000
_cell.angle_alpha   90.00
_cell.angle_beta   90.00
_cell.angle_gamma   90.00
#
_symmetry.space_group_name_H-M   'P 1'
#
loop_
_entity.id
_entity.type
_entity.pdbx_description
1 polymer ?
#
loop_
_entity_poly.entity_id
_entity_poly.type
_entity_poly.pdbx_seq_one_letter_code
_entity_poly.pdbx_strand_id
1 'polypeptide(L)'
;MRFKAAWRLVAYGIVSLCVFLNVSAFAQDPANKPNADLQGVELIRVSFSQLTPDATVCGLSLGVIQPLLKNKLMDGGFIAIPETDTLATLGLMTTYDQGRNACGTSATLGVYKKVSYFDESVGWLRAGYVVLWQRGQQVQSGVANHAASTAVVVQQLANTLIQSWREDNQTTQ
;
A
#
# COMPACT_ATOMS: atom_id res chain seq x y z
N MET A 1 -25.83 -77.24 25.27
CA MET A 1 -26.42 -76.08 25.96
C MET A 1 -26.06 -74.83 25.17
N ARG A 2 -27.09 -74.14 24.62
CA ARG A 2 -26.95 -72.99 23.74
C ARG A 2 -27.09 -71.75 24.55
N PHE A 3 -26.13 -70.83 24.52
CA PHE A 3 -26.31 -69.42 24.95
C PHE A 3 -26.13 -68.48 23.77
N LYS A 4 -27.24 -67.90 23.33
CA LYS A 4 -27.30 -66.87 22.37
C LYS A 4 -27.10 -65.53 23.14
N ALA A 5 -26.00 -64.82 22.94
CA ALA A 5 -25.82 -63.50 23.40
C ALA A 5 -26.19 -62.51 22.26
N ALA A 6 -27.29 -61.85 22.49
CA ALA A 6 -27.76 -60.77 21.59
C ALA A 6 -26.91 -59.52 21.78
N TRP A 7 -26.17 -59.12 20.75
CA TRP A 7 -25.49 -57.84 20.72
C TRP A 7 -26.47 -56.77 20.24
N ARG A 8 -26.84 -55.91 21.16
CA ARG A 8 -27.59 -54.70 20.84
C ARG A 8 -26.57 -53.64 20.40
N LEU A 9 -26.57 -53.38 19.10
CA LEU A 9 -25.91 -52.24 18.52
C LEU A 9 -26.66 -50.96 18.92
N VAL A 10 -26.08 -50.19 19.82
CA VAL A 10 -26.52 -48.85 20.11
C VAL A 10 -25.86 -47.92 19.08
N ALA A 11 -26.60 -47.59 18.04
CA ALA A 11 -26.21 -46.56 17.09
C ALA A 11 -26.33 -45.20 17.75
N TYR A 12 -25.22 -44.63 18.20
CA TYR A 12 -25.16 -43.23 18.57
C TYR A 12 -25.11 -42.38 17.29
N GLY A 13 -26.26 -41.89 16.93
CA GLY A 13 -26.39 -40.85 15.91
C GLY A 13 -25.74 -39.56 16.43
N ILE A 14 -24.51 -39.29 15.97
CA ILE A 14 -23.88 -37.98 16.12
C ILE A 14 -24.61 -37.01 15.18
N VAL A 15 -25.60 -36.34 15.71
CA VAL A 15 -26.18 -35.16 15.04
C VAL A 15 -25.11 -34.06 15.07
N SER A 16 -24.34 -33.98 14.01
CA SER A 16 -23.42 -32.88 13.77
C SER A 16 -24.29 -31.63 13.53
N LEU A 17 -24.50 -30.87 14.58
CA LEU A 17 -25.14 -29.56 14.53
C LEU A 17 -24.14 -28.59 13.87
N CYS A 18 -24.17 -28.53 12.55
CA CYS A 18 -23.50 -27.47 11.80
C CYS A 18 -24.20 -26.15 12.14
N VAL A 19 -23.73 -25.50 13.18
CA VAL A 19 -24.04 -24.10 13.44
C VAL A 19 -23.39 -23.31 12.31
N PHE A 20 -24.16 -23.05 11.25
CA PHE A 20 -23.81 -22.02 10.27
C PHE A 20 -23.81 -20.70 11.01
N LEU A 21 -22.64 -20.30 11.49
CA LEU A 21 -22.36 -18.93 11.85
C LEU A 21 -22.59 -18.12 10.58
N ASN A 22 -23.79 -17.58 10.42
CA ASN A 22 -24.05 -16.48 9.51
C ASN A 22 -23.16 -15.34 9.99
N VAL A 23 -21.92 -15.30 9.51
CA VAL A 23 -21.12 -14.10 9.52
C VAL A 23 -21.89 -13.17 8.60
N SER A 24 -22.75 -12.34 9.20
CA SER A 24 -23.32 -11.20 8.51
C SER A 24 -22.13 -10.40 8.02
N ALA A 25 -21.75 -10.58 6.76
CA ALA A 25 -20.90 -9.62 6.09
C ALA A 25 -21.67 -8.30 6.26
N PHE A 26 -21.18 -7.44 7.15
CA PHE A 26 -21.66 -6.08 7.23
C PHE A 26 -21.45 -5.54 5.82
N ALA A 27 -22.52 -5.46 5.05
CA ALA A 27 -22.54 -4.75 3.80
C ALA A 27 -22.16 -3.32 4.17
N GLN A 28 -20.90 -2.95 3.92
CA GLN A 28 -20.45 -1.60 4.13
C GLN A 28 -21.31 -0.74 3.22
N ASP A 29 -21.97 0.25 3.82
CA ASP A 29 -22.74 1.23 3.09
C ASP A 29 -21.81 1.84 2.01
N PRO A 30 -22.14 1.70 0.71
CA PRO A 30 -21.30 2.25 -0.35
C PRO A 30 -21.13 3.77 -0.24
N ALA A 31 -22.05 4.46 0.47
CA ALA A 31 -21.93 5.89 0.76
C ALA A 31 -20.94 6.21 1.89
N ASN A 32 -20.48 5.20 2.65
CA ASN A 32 -19.58 5.37 3.77
C ASN A 32 -18.44 4.35 3.67
N LYS A 33 -17.66 4.40 2.57
CA LYS A 33 -16.44 3.60 2.44
C LYS A 33 -15.47 4.05 3.52
N PRO A 34 -15.17 3.23 4.55
CA PRO A 34 -14.26 3.61 5.63
C PRO A 34 -12.80 3.78 5.17
N ASN A 35 -12.52 3.63 3.88
CA ASN A 35 -11.20 3.73 3.27
C ASN A 35 -11.18 4.64 2.03
N ALA A 36 -12.14 5.56 1.88
CA ALA A 36 -12.12 6.57 0.79
C ALA A 36 -11.15 7.73 1.15
N ASP A 37 -9.94 7.39 1.58
CA ASP A 37 -8.97 8.36 2.10
C ASP A 37 -8.40 9.27 1.02
N LEU A 38 -8.53 8.89 -0.26
CA LEU A 38 -8.08 9.67 -1.43
C LEU A 38 -9.23 10.45 -2.08
N GLN A 39 -10.43 10.46 -1.50
CA GLN A 39 -11.56 11.20 -2.04
C GLN A 39 -11.27 12.71 -2.06
N GLY A 40 -11.48 13.35 -3.22
CA GLY A 40 -11.24 14.78 -3.43
C GLY A 40 -9.76 15.18 -3.49
N VAL A 41 -8.83 14.23 -3.50
CA VAL A 41 -7.40 14.51 -3.69
C VAL A 41 -7.11 14.66 -5.17
N GLU A 42 -6.90 15.89 -5.64
CA GLU A 42 -6.53 16.19 -7.03
C GLU A 42 -5.11 16.75 -7.13
N LEU A 43 -4.78 17.65 -6.19
CA LEU A 43 -3.51 18.35 -6.16
C LEU A 43 -2.52 17.64 -5.26
N ILE A 44 -1.33 17.35 -5.79
CA ILE A 44 -0.25 16.69 -5.04
C ILE A 44 1.08 17.39 -5.24
N ARG A 45 1.89 17.41 -4.18
CA ARG A 45 3.31 17.70 -4.27
C ARG A 45 4.09 16.39 -4.27
N VAL A 46 4.87 16.14 -5.31
CA VAL A 46 5.68 14.92 -5.39
C VAL A 46 7.03 15.15 -4.72
N SER A 47 7.40 14.27 -3.80
CA SER A 47 8.65 14.32 -3.04
C SER A 47 9.37 12.97 -3.09
N PHE A 48 10.68 12.99 -2.84
CA PHE A 48 11.54 11.81 -2.90
C PHE A 48 12.46 11.81 -1.69
N SER A 49 12.68 10.64 -1.09
CA SER A 49 13.75 10.46 -0.11
C SER A 49 15.12 10.52 -0.80
N GLN A 50 16.14 10.86 -0.04
CA GLN A 50 17.52 10.73 -0.52
C GLN A 50 17.81 9.26 -0.79
N LEU A 51 18.59 9.01 -1.84
CA LEU A 51 19.08 7.67 -2.15
C LEU A 51 20.21 7.28 -1.17
N THR A 52 20.25 6.02 -0.80
CA THR A 52 21.38 5.45 -0.06
C THR A 52 22.63 5.37 -0.97
N PRO A 53 23.85 5.32 -0.42
CA PRO A 53 25.07 5.12 -1.22
C PRO A 53 24.98 3.87 -2.12
N ASP A 54 24.44 2.78 -1.60
CA ASP A 54 24.25 1.53 -2.33
C ASP A 54 23.33 1.69 -3.55
N ALA A 55 22.38 2.61 -3.50
CA ALA A 55 21.49 2.89 -4.62
C ALA A 55 22.27 3.35 -5.87
N THR A 56 23.32 4.14 -5.68
CA THR A 56 24.19 4.58 -6.77
C THR A 56 24.97 3.40 -7.37
N VAL A 57 25.51 2.50 -6.53
CA VAL A 57 26.17 1.26 -6.98
C VAL A 57 25.21 0.40 -7.78
N CYS A 58 23.94 0.36 -7.37
CA CYS A 58 22.87 -0.38 -8.03
C CYS A 58 22.28 0.35 -9.26
N GLY A 59 22.89 1.45 -9.70
CA GLY A 59 22.50 2.20 -10.89
C GLY A 59 21.23 3.05 -10.74
N LEU A 60 20.73 3.26 -9.51
CA LEU A 60 19.56 4.10 -9.29
C LEU A 60 19.93 5.58 -9.37
N SER A 61 19.08 6.36 -10.00
CA SER A 61 19.24 7.80 -10.15
C SER A 61 17.89 8.51 -9.97
N LEU A 62 17.86 9.53 -9.11
CA LEU A 62 16.67 10.37 -8.96
C LEU A 62 16.33 11.09 -10.27
N GLY A 63 17.32 11.45 -11.09
CA GLY A 63 17.09 12.07 -12.39
C GLY A 63 16.24 11.22 -13.35
N VAL A 64 16.22 9.89 -13.17
CA VAL A 64 15.38 8.97 -13.94
C VAL A 64 14.06 8.67 -13.22
N ILE A 65 14.12 8.40 -11.92
CA ILE A 65 12.96 7.93 -11.15
C ILE A 65 11.95 9.06 -10.88
N GLN A 66 12.42 10.30 -10.66
CA GLN A 66 11.55 11.44 -10.39
C GLN A 66 10.61 11.75 -11.56
N PRO A 67 11.09 11.97 -12.80
CA PRO A 67 10.20 12.23 -13.91
C PRO A 67 9.30 11.03 -14.23
N LEU A 68 9.80 9.80 -14.06
CA LEU A 68 9.02 8.57 -14.26
C LEU A 68 7.77 8.56 -13.36
N LEU A 69 7.95 8.76 -12.05
CA LEU A 69 6.83 8.78 -11.10
C LEU A 69 5.91 9.96 -11.36
N LYS A 70 6.48 11.17 -11.49
CA LYS A 70 5.70 12.40 -11.67
C LYS A 70 4.82 12.32 -12.92
N ASN A 71 5.39 11.95 -14.07
CA ASN A 71 4.65 11.83 -15.32
C ASN A 71 3.55 10.76 -15.20
N LYS A 72 3.87 9.62 -14.58
CA LYS A 72 2.89 8.54 -14.40
C LYS A 72 1.69 8.97 -13.55
N LEU A 73 1.90 9.74 -12.48
CA LEU A 73 0.82 10.26 -11.64
C LEU A 73 -0.01 11.31 -12.39
N MET A 74 0.65 12.21 -13.16
CA MET A 74 -0.04 13.20 -13.99
C MET A 74 -0.88 12.54 -15.09
N ASP A 75 -0.36 11.54 -15.78
CA ASP A 75 -1.10 10.73 -16.77
C ASP A 75 -2.29 10.01 -16.12
N GLY A 76 -2.18 9.69 -14.84
CA GLY A 76 -3.24 9.07 -14.03
C GLY A 76 -4.38 9.99 -13.65
N GLY A 77 -4.20 11.32 -13.76
CA GLY A 77 -5.19 12.35 -13.45
C GLY A 77 -4.82 13.27 -12.28
N PHE A 78 -3.70 13.05 -11.59
CA PHE A 78 -3.24 13.97 -10.56
C PHE A 78 -2.62 15.24 -11.17
N ILE A 79 -2.76 16.36 -10.45
CA ILE A 79 -2.14 17.64 -10.81
C ILE A 79 -0.96 17.87 -9.86
N ALA A 80 0.26 17.80 -10.39
CA ALA A 80 1.47 18.00 -9.59
C ALA A 80 1.83 19.48 -9.50
N ILE A 81 1.76 20.05 -8.29
CA ILE A 81 2.11 21.44 -8.00
C ILE A 81 3.13 21.52 -6.87
N PRO A 82 3.95 22.60 -6.80
CA PRO A 82 5.00 22.71 -5.79
C PRO A 82 4.47 22.95 -4.37
N GLU A 83 3.32 23.59 -4.24
CA GLU A 83 2.74 23.98 -2.95
C GLU A 83 1.32 23.44 -2.81
N THR A 84 1.17 22.43 -1.98
CA THR A 84 -0.12 21.86 -1.56
C THR A 84 0.06 21.15 -0.22
N ASP A 85 -1.02 20.99 0.52
CA ASP A 85 -1.05 20.25 1.78
C ASP A 85 -1.00 18.72 1.57
N THR A 86 -1.18 18.26 0.33
CA THR A 86 -1.11 16.82 0.01
C THR A 86 0.24 16.48 -0.61
N LEU A 87 0.96 15.55 0.03
CA LEU A 87 2.30 15.13 -0.32
C LEU A 87 2.31 13.68 -0.79
N ALA A 88 2.75 13.41 -2.02
CA ALA A 88 3.06 12.07 -2.50
C ALA A 88 4.58 11.84 -2.39
N THR A 89 5.00 10.91 -1.53
CA THR A 89 6.43 10.65 -1.27
C THR A 89 6.82 9.26 -1.69
N LEU A 90 7.87 9.15 -2.51
CA LEU A 90 8.53 7.89 -2.83
C LEU A 90 9.80 7.76 -1.98
N GLY A 91 9.85 6.71 -1.17
CA GLY A 91 11.04 6.27 -0.44
C GLY A 91 11.66 5.06 -1.13
N LEU A 92 12.99 5.07 -1.29
CA LEU A 92 13.76 3.97 -1.83
C LEU A 92 14.91 3.65 -0.87
N MET A 93 14.86 2.46 -0.26
CA MET A 93 15.94 1.93 0.57
C MET A 93 16.61 0.80 -0.18
N THR A 94 17.85 1.02 -0.59
CA THR A 94 18.61 0.06 -1.39
C THR A 94 19.79 -0.47 -0.61
N THR A 95 20.06 -1.77 -0.75
CA THR A 95 21.23 -2.47 -0.24
C THR A 95 21.93 -3.18 -1.37
N TYR A 96 23.26 -3.23 -1.31
CA TYR A 96 24.12 -3.93 -2.25
C TYR A 96 24.81 -5.10 -1.57
N ASP A 97 24.63 -6.29 -2.10
CA ASP A 97 25.34 -7.50 -1.69
C ASP A 97 26.52 -7.73 -2.64
N GLN A 98 27.72 -7.38 -2.20
CA GLN A 98 28.97 -7.53 -2.98
C GLN A 98 29.27 -9.00 -3.28
N GLY A 99 29.00 -9.92 -2.35
CA GLY A 99 29.30 -11.34 -2.51
C GLY A 99 28.50 -12.01 -3.60
N ARG A 100 27.28 -11.53 -3.84
CA ARG A 100 26.35 -12.03 -4.87
C ARG A 100 26.26 -11.13 -6.09
N ASN A 101 26.92 -9.98 -6.07
CA ASN A 101 26.78 -8.93 -7.08
C ASN A 101 25.30 -8.60 -7.38
N ALA A 102 24.52 -8.45 -6.31
CA ALA A 102 23.09 -8.27 -6.37
C ALA A 102 22.63 -7.07 -5.53
N CYS A 103 21.54 -6.47 -5.94
CA CYS A 103 20.90 -5.35 -5.27
C CYS A 103 19.50 -5.72 -4.80
N GLY A 104 19.13 -5.19 -3.63
CA GLY A 104 17.78 -5.25 -3.10
C GLY A 104 17.25 -3.85 -2.81
N THR A 105 16.06 -3.51 -3.30
CA THR A 105 15.42 -2.22 -3.00
C THR A 105 14.03 -2.45 -2.42
N SER A 106 13.76 -1.80 -1.28
CA SER A 106 12.42 -1.61 -0.75
C SER A 106 11.92 -0.24 -1.21
N ALA A 107 10.87 -0.23 -2.03
CA ALA A 107 10.23 0.97 -2.53
C ALA A 107 8.90 1.18 -1.78
N THR A 108 8.67 2.38 -1.26
CA THR A 108 7.43 2.75 -0.58
C THR A 108 6.90 4.05 -1.18
N LEU A 109 5.67 4.01 -1.69
CA LEU A 109 4.95 5.21 -2.13
C LEU A 109 3.83 5.49 -1.14
N GLY A 110 3.77 6.72 -0.62
CA GLY A 110 2.74 7.16 0.32
C GLY A 110 2.16 8.51 -0.06
N VAL A 111 0.87 8.69 0.23
CA VAL A 111 0.17 9.97 0.13
C VAL A 111 -0.20 10.44 1.53
N TYR A 112 0.20 11.65 1.85
CA TYR A 112 0.07 12.25 3.18
C TYR A 112 -0.62 13.60 3.04
N LYS A 113 -1.48 13.94 3.98
CA LYS A 113 -2.09 15.26 4.07
C LYS A 113 -1.60 15.99 5.29
N LYS A 114 -1.16 17.23 5.10
CA LYS A 114 -0.83 18.13 6.20
C LYS A 114 -2.11 18.55 6.90
N VAL A 115 -2.14 18.40 8.21
CA VAL A 115 -3.26 18.76 9.06
C VAL A 115 -2.78 19.60 10.22
N SER A 116 -3.62 20.53 10.69
CA SER A 116 -3.41 21.25 11.93
C SER A 116 -4.36 20.69 12.99
N TYR A 117 -3.85 20.42 14.16
CA TYR A 117 -4.63 19.92 15.28
C TYR A 117 -4.24 20.67 16.56
N PHE A 118 -5.21 20.80 17.48
CA PHE A 118 -4.95 21.38 18.78
C PHE A 118 -4.38 20.29 19.69
N ASP A 119 -3.19 20.55 20.25
CA ASP A 119 -2.54 19.66 21.19
C ASP A 119 -2.86 20.17 22.61
N GLU A 120 -3.78 19.49 23.28
CA GLU A 120 -4.22 19.85 24.63
C GLU A 120 -3.10 19.80 25.66
N SER A 121 -2.09 18.94 25.45
CA SER A 121 -0.98 18.78 26.40
C SER A 121 -0.06 20.00 26.46
N VAL A 122 0.00 20.77 25.40
CA VAL A 122 0.85 22.00 25.30
C VAL A 122 0.06 23.26 25.04
N GLY A 123 -1.25 23.17 24.80
CA GLY A 123 -2.17 24.30 24.67
C GLY A 123 -2.06 25.10 23.36
N TRP A 124 -1.54 24.53 22.28
CA TRP A 124 -1.45 25.20 20.96
C TRP A 124 -1.75 24.31 19.77
N LEU A 125 -1.85 25.01 18.63
CA LEU A 125 -1.98 24.34 17.34
C LEU A 125 -0.64 23.75 16.89
N ARG A 126 -0.66 22.48 16.53
CA ARG A 126 0.45 21.79 15.88
C ARG A 126 0.08 21.43 14.45
N ALA A 127 1.09 21.29 13.60
CA ALA A 127 0.93 20.73 12.26
C ALA A 127 1.59 19.36 12.22
N GLY A 128 0.93 18.42 11.55
CA GLY A 128 1.42 17.06 11.33
C GLY A 128 0.96 16.54 9.97
N TYR A 129 1.32 15.30 9.67
CA TYR A 129 0.87 14.62 8.47
C TYR A 129 0.05 13.39 8.86
N VAL A 130 -1.10 13.22 8.23
CA VAL A 130 -1.86 11.97 8.27
C VAL A 130 -1.59 11.18 7.00
N VAL A 131 -1.53 9.87 7.14
CA VAL A 131 -1.37 8.95 6.00
C VAL A 131 -2.75 8.74 5.39
N LEU A 132 -2.91 9.14 4.13
CA LEU A 132 -4.12 8.87 3.37
C LEU A 132 -4.02 7.51 2.66
N TRP A 133 -2.84 7.20 2.14
CA TRP A 133 -2.59 5.95 1.43
C TRP A 133 -1.10 5.61 1.47
N GLN A 134 -0.76 4.33 1.56
CA GLN A 134 0.62 3.88 1.51
C GLN A 134 0.70 2.44 1.02
N ARG A 135 1.66 2.17 0.12
CA ARG A 135 2.01 0.82 -0.34
C ARG A 135 3.52 0.69 -0.50
N GLY A 136 4.01 -0.52 -0.28
CA GLY A 136 5.42 -0.87 -0.47
C GLY A 136 5.58 -2.12 -1.30
N GLN A 137 6.68 -2.19 -2.05
CA GLN A 137 7.11 -3.36 -2.80
C GLN A 137 8.62 -3.54 -2.68
N GLN A 138 9.08 -4.77 -2.83
CA GLN A 138 10.50 -5.09 -2.82
C GLN A 138 10.91 -5.68 -4.16
N VAL A 139 12.14 -5.38 -4.57
CA VAL A 139 12.75 -5.92 -5.78
C VAL A 139 14.18 -6.35 -5.48
N GLN A 140 14.55 -7.51 -5.99
CA GLN A 140 15.92 -8.02 -5.96
C GLN A 140 16.34 -8.40 -7.39
N SER A 141 17.55 -8.02 -7.76
CA SER A 141 18.12 -8.35 -9.08
C SER A 141 19.62 -8.15 -9.10
N GLY A 142 20.30 -8.67 -10.13
CA GLY A 142 21.69 -8.33 -10.38
C GLY A 142 21.86 -6.84 -10.66
N VAL A 143 23.03 -6.29 -10.31
CA VAL A 143 23.37 -4.86 -10.46
C VAL A 143 23.01 -4.32 -11.85
N ALA A 144 23.36 -5.04 -12.91
CA ALA A 144 23.15 -4.58 -14.29
C ALA A 144 21.67 -4.29 -14.65
N ASN A 145 20.71 -4.98 -14.01
CA ASN A 145 19.30 -4.86 -14.30
C ASN A 145 18.50 -4.17 -13.21
N HIS A 146 19.15 -3.81 -12.10
CA HIS A 146 18.46 -3.37 -10.90
C HIS A 146 17.70 -2.05 -11.10
N ALA A 147 18.29 -1.10 -11.80
CA ALA A 147 17.64 0.17 -12.11
C ALA A 147 16.35 -0.03 -12.91
N ALA A 148 16.38 -0.88 -13.94
CA ALA A 148 15.21 -1.19 -14.75
C ALA A 148 14.12 -1.91 -13.95
N SER A 149 14.51 -2.89 -13.12
CA SER A 149 13.59 -3.63 -12.25
C SER A 149 12.94 -2.70 -11.21
N THR A 150 13.70 -1.77 -10.63
CA THR A 150 13.18 -0.78 -9.69
C THR A 150 12.23 0.20 -10.38
N ALA A 151 12.52 0.63 -11.60
CA ALA A 151 11.63 1.49 -12.38
C ALA A 151 10.26 0.83 -12.63
N VAL A 152 10.23 -0.48 -12.91
CA VAL A 152 8.98 -1.25 -13.04
C VAL A 152 8.19 -1.24 -11.73
N VAL A 153 8.85 -1.46 -10.58
CA VAL A 153 8.20 -1.42 -9.27
C VAL A 153 7.62 -0.04 -8.97
N VAL A 154 8.34 1.03 -9.27
CA VAL A 154 7.84 2.40 -9.09
C VAL A 154 6.60 2.66 -9.96
N GLN A 155 6.58 2.18 -11.21
CA GLN A 155 5.40 2.28 -12.07
C GLN A 155 4.21 1.47 -11.53
N GLN A 156 4.45 0.28 -10.99
CA GLN A 156 3.41 -0.54 -10.37
C GLN A 156 2.80 0.14 -9.14
N LEU A 157 3.63 0.71 -8.28
CA LEU A 157 3.16 1.49 -7.12
C LEU A 157 2.32 2.70 -7.56
N ALA A 158 2.77 3.44 -8.59
CA ALA A 158 2.00 4.55 -9.15
C ALA A 158 0.65 4.09 -9.71
N ASN A 159 0.63 2.98 -10.46
CA ASN A 159 -0.62 2.41 -10.99
C ASN A 159 -1.59 2.02 -9.87
N THR A 160 -1.08 1.40 -8.80
CA THR A 160 -1.90 1.02 -7.64
C THR A 160 -2.49 2.25 -6.95
N LEU A 161 -1.70 3.32 -6.79
CA LEU A 161 -2.20 4.59 -6.24
C LEU A 161 -3.29 5.19 -7.13
N ILE A 162 -3.06 5.27 -8.45
CA ILE A 162 -4.04 5.79 -9.41
C ILE A 162 -5.34 4.98 -9.37
N GLN A 163 -5.24 3.67 -9.29
CA GLN A 163 -6.40 2.80 -9.19
C GLN A 163 -7.19 3.08 -7.90
N SER A 164 -6.53 3.09 -6.74
CA SER A 164 -7.18 3.40 -5.46
C SER A 164 -7.83 4.78 -5.48
N TRP A 165 -7.15 5.79 -6.03
CA TRP A 165 -7.69 7.14 -6.17
C TRP A 165 -8.94 7.17 -7.05
N ARG A 166 -8.94 6.46 -8.17
CA ARG A 166 -10.12 6.37 -9.05
C ARG A 166 -11.29 5.68 -8.35
N GLU A 167 -11.04 4.59 -7.64
CA GLU A 167 -12.04 3.86 -6.87
C GLU A 167 -12.70 4.76 -5.82
N ASP A 168 -11.92 5.60 -5.12
CA ASP A 168 -12.42 6.51 -4.11
C ASP A 168 -13.21 7.69 -4.69
N ASN A 169 -12.92 8.10 -5.93
CA ASN A 169 -13.56 9.25 -6.58
C ASN A 169 -14.67 8.89 -7.56
N GLN A 170 -14.80 7.62 -7.98
CA GLN A 170 -15.89 7.17 -8.87
C GLN A 170 -17.25 6.95 -8.16
N THR A 171 -17.27 6.92 -6.85
CA THR A 171 -18.48 6.59 -6.06
C THR A 171 -19.39 7.81 -5.84
N THR A 172 -19.12 8.95 -6.47
CA THR A 172 -19.85 10.22 -6.26
C THR A 172 -20.77 10.59 -7.44
N GLN A 173 -21.14 9.63 -8.31
CA GLN A 173 -22.13 9.85 -9.38
C GLN A 173 -23.44 9.12 -9.09
#